data_364c0b16c75f71eecfb127b506e330c7
#
_entry.id   364c0b16c75f71eecfb127b506e330c7
#
_cell.length_a   1.000
_cell.length_b   1.000
_cell.length_c   1.000
_cell.angle_alpha   90.00
_cell.angle_beta   90.00
_cell.angle_gamma   90.00
#
_symmetry.space_group_name_H-M   'P 1'
#
loop_
_entity.id
_entity.type
_entity.pdbx_description
1 polymer ?
#
loop_
_entity_poly.entity_id
_entity_poly.type
_entity_poly.pdbx_seq_one_letter_code
_entity_poly.pdbx_strand_id
1 'polypeptide(L)'
;MLYTSVTACVGRTPLVQLGRQFPPPGPTVIAKLELMNPSGSMKDRSAAYIVERGLADGTIAAGTHLIESSSGNFGIALATAARVHDLDFTCVVDPKTTPANLRILQHLGATVELVTEPDGHGCFLGCRLRRVAALCREVPGALWINQYANERNWQAHYHGTAGEILADLDRPLDCLVVPVSTTGTILGLARRLRVSFPDLHVVAVDAAGSVIFGGLPGPRHVPGLGAGRRPELLAPGEMGQGQMGQGEIDEVVSVSDREAVAGCRSLAATEGILAGGSSGAVVAAIARLRPGLPAGWQVLTVLPDRGDRYLDQVYDDEWVARLPEVEPVEVAPPAVEPAAVAR
;
A
#
# COMPACT_ATOMS: atom_id res chain seq x y z
N MET A 1 -13.95 25.17 3.55
CA MET A 1 -12.49 25.31 3.38
C MET A 1 -12.20 25.35 1.91
N LEU A 2 -11.41 26.32 1.40
CA LEU A 2 -11.06 26.45 -0.02
C LEU A 2 -9.60 26.04 -0.22
N TYR A 3 -9.35 25.10 -1.15
CA TYR A 3 -8.01 24.65 -1.52
C TYR A 3 -7.60 25.23 -2.88
N THR A 4 -6.30 25.43 -3.08
CA THR A 4 -5.75 26.00 -4.31
C THR A 4 -5.42 24.95 -5.38
N SER A 5 -5.33 23.66 -4.98
CA SER A 5 -5.08 22.55 -5.90
C SER A 5 -5.71 21.26 -5.37
N VAL A 6 -5.84 20.26 -6.24
CA VAL A 6 -6.35 18.94 -5.84
C VAL A 6 -5.35 18.19 -4.94
N THR A 7 -4.04 18.42 -5.09
CA THR A 7 -3.01 17.83 -4.21
C THR A 7 -3.13 18.36 -2.78
N ALA A 8 -3.53 19.61 -2.59
CA ALA A 8 -3.80 20.18 -1.26
C ALA A 8 -5.04 19.54 -0.56
N CYS A 9 -5.89 18.83 -1.30
CA CYS A 9 -7.02 18.08 -0.75
C CYS A 9 -6.62 16.68 -0.25
N VAL A 10 -5.40 16.24 -0.49
CA VAL A 10 -4.90 14.92 -0.05
C VAL A 10 -4.86 14.86 1.47
N GLY A 11 -5.32 13.74 2.02
CA GLY A 11 -5.37 13.53 3.46
C GLY A 11 -6.67 14.00 4.12
N ARG A 12 -6.63 14.16 5.44
CA ARG A 12 -7.82 14.45 6.29
C ARG A 12 -8.96 13.45 6.04
N THR A 13 -8.58 12.22 5.76
CA THR A 13 -9.53 11.13 5.57
C THR A 13 -10.11 10.71 6.92
N PRO A 14 -11.41 10.34 7.00
CA PRO A 14 -12.04 10.02 8.27
C PRO A 14 -11.57 8.67 8.84
N LEU A 15 -11.73 8.52 10.17
CA LEU A 15 -11.78 7.24 10.87
C LEU A 15 -13.24 6.79 10.97
N VAL A 16 -13.50 5.50 10.73
CA VAL A 16 -14.82 4.89 10.85
C VAL A 16 -14.72 3.60 11.66
N GLN A 17 -15.60 3.42 12.64
CA GLN A 17 -15.72 2.16 13.35
C GLN A 17 -16.46 1.14 12.46
N LEU A 18 -15.87 -0.03 12.28
CA LEU A 18 -16.45 -1.15 11.52
C LEU A 18 -17.31 -2.03 12.45
N GLY A 19 -18.33 -1.42 13.05
CA GLY A 19 -19.11 -2.04 14.12
C GLY A 19 -20.09 -3.11 13.66
N ARG A 20 -20.52 -3.08 12.40
CA ARG A 20 -21.37 -4.12 11.81
C ARG A 20 -20.54 -5.29 11.28
N GLN A 21 -19.35 -5.01 10.75
CA GLN A 21 -18.39 -6.02 10.31
C GLN A 21 -17.80 -6.79 11.49
N PHE A 22 -17.52 -6.09 12.58
CA PHE A 22 -16.93 -6.62 13.80
C PHE A 22 -17.77 -6.26 15.04
N PRO A 23 -18.95 -6.86 15.21
CA PRO A 23 -19.81 -6.54 16.35
C PRO A 23 -19.23 -7.07 17.67
N PRO A 24 -19.61 -6.48 18.83
CA PRO A 24 -19.27 -7.05 20.12
C PRO A 24 -19.85 -8.46 20.31
N PRO A 25 -19.25 -9.32 21.17
CA PRO A 25 -18.06 -9.04 21.96
C PRO A 25 -16.76 -9.14 21.15
N GLY A 26 -15.72 -8.40 21.57
CA GLY A 26 -14.40 -8.42 20.97
C GLY A 26 -13.81 -7.01 20.83
N PRO A 27 -12.60 -6.88 20.26
CA PRO A 27 -11.94 -5.58 20.11
C PRO A 27 -12.76 -4.63 19.22
N THR A 28 -12.64 -3.35 19.48
CA THR A 28 -13.17 -2.30 18.60
C THR A 28 -12.29 -2.18 17.39
N VAL A 29 -12.84 -2.31 16.18
CA VAL A 29 -12.10 -2.15 14.93
C VAL A 29 -12.46 -0.82 14.28
N ILE A 30 -11.46 0.00 14.01
CA ILE A 30 -11.57 1.27 13.30
C ILE A 30 -10.75 1.25 12.01
N ALA A 31 -11.23 1.92 10.98
CA ALA A 31 -10.60 1.99 9.68
C ALA A 31 -10.32 3.44 9.27
N LYS A 32 -9.11 3.74 8.82
CA LYS A 32 -8.75 4.97 8.13
C LYS A 32 -9.17 4.86 6.67
N LEU A 33 -10.12 5.69 6.23
CA LEU A 33 -10.70 5.61 4.88
C LEU A 33 -9.82 6.31 3.83
N GLU A 34 -8.68 5.73 3.52
CA GLU A 34 -7.73 6.25 2.52
C GLU A 34 -8.28 6.23 1.08
N LEU A 35 -9.31 5.44 0.84
CA LEU A 35 -10.11 5.44 -0.39
C LEU A 35 -10.81 6.79 -0.68
N MET A 36 -10.87 7.70 0.29
CA MET A 36 -11.47 9.03 0.14
C MET A 36 -10.48 10.11 -0.34
N ASN A 37 -9.21 9.79 -0.53
CA ASN A 37 -8.29 10.71 -1.19
C ASN A 37 -8.75 11.06 -2.63
N PRO A 38 -8.32 12.19 -3.20
CA PRO A 38 -8.82 12.71 -4.48
C PRO A 38 -8.79 11.74 -5.65
N SER A 39 -7.69 10.99 -5.84
CA SER A 39 -7.62 9.97 -6.90
C SER A 39 -8.27 8.63 -6.49
N GLY A 40 -8.83 8.54 -5.29
CA GLY A 40 -9.48 7.35 -4.74
C GLY A 40 -8.53 6.36 -4.09
N SER A 41 -7.33 6.76 -3.68
CA SER A 41 -6.41 5.85 -3.00
C SER A 41 -5.41 6.53 -2.05
N MET A 42 -4.87 5.75 -1.12
CA MET A 42 -3.78 6.17 -0.22
C MET A 42 -2.49 6.59 -0.95
N LYS A 43 -2.35 6.22 -2.24
CA LYS A 43 -1.15 6.54 -3.02
C LYS A 43 -1.03 8.04 -3.33
N ASP A 44 -2.12 8.79 -3.23
CA ASP A 44 -2.09 10.25 -3.34
C ASP A 44 -1.15 10.87 -2.31
N ARG A 45 -1.10 10.32 -1.09
CA ARG A 45 -0.22 10.82 -0.03
C ARG A 45 1.24 10.71 -0.41
N SER A 46 1.69 9.52 -0.82
CA SER A 46 3.08 9.30 -1.22
C SER A 46 3.44 10.11 -2.45
N ALA A 47 2.58 10.14 -3.46
CA ALA A 47 2.84 10.86 -4.71
C ALA A 47 2.94 12.38 -4.49
N ALA A 48 1.97 12.98 -3.80
CA ALA A 48 2.00 14.41 -3.48
C ALA A 48 3.20 14.77 -2.61
N TYR A 49 3.47 14.01 -1.55
CA TYR A 49 4.59 14.27 -0.65
C TYR A 49 5.94 14.17 -1.35
N ILE A 50 6.15 13.16 -2.23
CA ILE A 50 7.40 12.99 -2.99
C ILE A 50 7.61 14.19 -3.90
N VAL A 51 6.58 14.60 -4.65
CA VAL A 51 6.68 15.71 -5.60
C VAL A 51 6.87 17.03 -4.87
N GLU A 52 6.05 17.35 -3.88
CA GLU A 52 6.11 18.61 -3.12
C GLU A 52 7.44 18.77 -2.36
N ARG A 53 7.93 17.69 -1.72
CA ARG A 53 9.24 17.71 -1.06
C ARG A 53 10.38 17.82 -2.06
N GLY A 54 10.25 17.13 -3.21
CA GLY A 54 11.24 17.23 -4.28
C GLY A 54 11.37 18.64 -4.86
N LEU A 55 10.24 19.32 -5.04
CA LEU A 55 10.23 20.72 -5.46
C LEU A 55 10.81 21.66 -4.38
N ALA A 56 10.50 21.39 -3.12
CA ALA A 56 10.97 22.22 -2.00
C ALA A 56 12.50 22.14 -1.77
N ASP A 57 13.11 20.96 -1.99
CA ASP A 57 14.56 20.77 -1.78
C ASP A 57 15.38 20.74 -3.09
N GLY A 58 14.73 20.95 -4.24
CA GLY A 58 15.37 21.06 -5.54
C GLY A 58 15.75 19.72 -6.20
N THR A 59 15.37 18.56 -5.62
CA THR A 59 15.54 17.25 -6.28
C THR A 59 14.57 17.05 -7.44
N ILE A 60 13.48 17.81 -7.46
CA ILE A 60 12.57 18.00 -8.59
C ILE A 60 12.54 19.49 -8.91
N ALA A 61 12.72 19.85 -10.19
CA ALA A 61 12.74 21.23 -10.66
C ALA A 61 11.93 21.36 -11.96
N ALA A 62 11.73 22.58 -12.43
CA ALA A 62 11.14 22.81 -13.75
C ALA A 62 11.93 22.05 -14.83
N GLY A 63 11.22 21.30 -15.67
CA GLY A 63 11.82 20.45 -16.71
C GLY A 63 12.29 19.06 -16.21
N THR A 64 12.12 18.72 -14.92
CA THR A 64 12.30 17.34 -14.47
C THR A 64 11.22 16.45 -15.10
N HIS A 65 11.64 15.35 -15.75
CA HIS A 65 10.75 14.35 -16.31
C HIS A 65 10.64 13.16 -15.34
N LEU A 66 9.50 13.01 -14.70
CA LEU A 66 9.26 11.91 -13.76
C LEU A 66 9.07 10.59 -14.50
N ILE A 67 9.66 9.52 -14.01
CA ILE A 67 9.48 8.16 -14.55
C ILE A 67 9.11 7.21 -13.42
N GLU A 68 8.11 6.34 -13.64
CA GLU A 68 7.76 5.30 -12.69
C GLU A 68 7.19 4.06 -13.38
N SER A 69 7.42 2.90 -12.76
CA SER A 69 6.79 1.64 -13.16
C SER A 69 5.59 1.35 -12.25
N SER A 70 4.38 1.66 -12.73
CA SER A 70 3.16 1.42 -11.96
C SER A 70 1.94 1.22 -12.86
N SER A 71 1.30 0.05 -12.77
CA SER A 71 0.06 -0.27 -13.48
C SER A 71 -1.22 0.13 -12.72
N GLY A 72 -1.09 0.72 -11.53
CA GLY A 72 -2.22 0.96 -10.61
C GLY A 72 -2.22 2.34 -9.97
N ASN A 73 -2.70 2.38 -8.74
CA ASN A 73 -2.99 3.62 -8.00
C ASN A 73 -1.83 4.59 -7.89
N PHE A 74 -0.57 4.11 -7.75
CA PHE A 74 0.57 5.01 -7.60
C PHE A 74 0.87 5.76 -8.90
N GLY A 75 0.77 5.10 -10.06
CA GLY A 75 0.91 5.76 -11.37
C GLY A 75 -0.12 6.87 -11.55
N ILE A 76 -1.39 6.61 -11.18
CA ILE A 76 -2.47 7.59 -11.28
C ILE A 76 -2.22 8.78 -10.33
N ALA A 77 -1.85 8.50 -9.07
CA ALA A 77 -1.56 9.53 -8.09
C ALA A 77 -0.38 10.41 -8.51
N LEU A 78 0.67 9.78 -9.07
CA LEU A 78 1.84 10.50 -9.56
C LEU A 78 1.51 11.33 -10.82
N ALA A 79 0.68 10.80 -11.74
CA ALA A 79 0.18 11.56 -12.89
C ALA A 79 -0.62 12.80 -12.44
N THR A 80 -1.45 12.65 -11.40
CA THR A 80 -2.18 13.79 -10.82
C THR A 80 -1.24 14.83 -10.24
N ALA A 81 -0.25 14.40 -9.45
CA ALA A 81 0.73 15.32 -8.86
C ALA A 81 1.59 16.00 -9.93
N ALA A 82 2.08 15.26 -10.92
CA ALA A 82 2.85 15.79 -12.03
C ALA A 82 2.04 16.86 -12.82
N ARG A 83 0.76 16.57 -13.10
CA ARG A 83 -0.11 17.52 -13.82
C ARG A 83 -0.34 18.82 -13.05
N VAL A 84 -0.49 18.75 -11.73
CA VAL A 84 -0.70 19.94 -10.87
C VAL A 84 0.53 20.83 -10.83
N HIS A 85 1.71 20.24 -10.97
CA HIS A 85 3.01 20.96 -10.88
C HIS A 85 3.69 21.16 -12.24
N ASP A 86 2.97 20.98 -13.35
CA ASP A 86 3.46 21.14 -14.72
C ASP A 86 4.76 20.35 -15.00
N LEU A 87 4.80 19.10 -14.49
CA LEU A 87 5.90 18.19 -14.69
C LEU A 87 5.54 17.14 -15.75
N ASP A 88 6.51 16.77 -16.57
CA ASP A 88 6.36 15.63 -17.48
C ASP A 88 6.41 14.31 -16.69
N PHE A 89 5.58 13.35 -17.07
CA PHE A 89 5.54 12.05 -16.45
C PHE A 89 5.38 10.92 -17.46
N THR A 90 6.28 9.93 -17.40
CA THR A 90 6.15 8.66 -18.12
C THR A 90 5.88 7.51 -17.17
N CYS A 91 4.76 6.83 -17.41
CA CYS A 91 4.32 5.65 -16.66
C CYS A 91 4.62 4.38 -17.45
N VAL A 92 5.54 3.55 -16.97
CA VAL A 92 5.88 2.26 -17.60
C VAL A 92 4.93 1.18 -17.10
N VAL A 93 4.17 0.59 -18.00
CA VAL A 93 3.09 -0.36 -17.73
C VAL A 93 3.27 -1.67 -18.53
N ASP A 94 2.42 -2.65 -18.30
CA ASP A 94 2.37 -3.92 -19.04
C ASP A 94 0.92 -4.26 -19.46
N PRO A 95 0.70 -5.31 -20.27
CA PRO A 95 -0.63 -5.70 -20.74
C PRO A 95 -1.62 -6.12 -19.66
N LYS A 96 -1.18 -6.35 -18.41
CA LYS A 96 -2.05 -6.64 -17.26
C LYS A 96 -2.67 -5.36 -16.68
N THR A 97 -2.24 -4.19 -17.14
CA THR A 97 -2.82 -2.90 -16.73
C THR A 97 -4.23 -2.78 -17.28
N THR A 98 -5.21 -2.48 -16.42
CA THR A 98 -6.60 -2.38 -16.85
C THR A 98 -6.80 -1.25 -17.87
N PRO A 99 -7.71 -1.40 -18.84
CA PRO A 99 -8.03 -0.34 -19.80
C PRO A 99 -8.50 0.96 -19.13
N ALA A 100 -9.15 0.86 -17.98
CA ALA A 100 -9.57 2.01 -17.19
C ALA A 100 -8.36 2.81 -16.68
N ASN A 101 -7.37 2.13 -16.08
CA ASN A 101 -6.15 2.79 -15.59
C ASN A 101 -5.34 3.42 -16.72
N LEU A 102 -5.21 2.76 -17.86
CA LEU A 102 -4.52 3.33 -19.04
C LEU A 102 -5.19 4.64 -19.50
N ARG A 103 -6.52 4.64 -19.61
CA ARG A 103 -7.28 5.85 -19.99
C ARG A 103 -7.11 6.96 -18.96
N ILE A 104 -7.16 6.65 -17.66
CA ILE A 104 -6.97 7.65 -16.61
C ILE A 104 -5.57 8.28 -16.72
N LEU A 105 -4.50 7.47 -16.86
CA LEU A 105 -3.13 7.96 -17.03
C LEU A 105 -3.01 8.91 -18.23
N GLN A 106 -3.56 8.52 -19.38
CA GLN A 106 -3.55 9.33 -20.61
C GLN A 106 -4.30 10.65 -20.44
N HIS A 107 -5.49 10.63 -19.84
CA HIS A 107 -6.26 11.85 -19.61
C HIS A 107 -5.64 12.79 -18.57
N LEU A 108 -4.84 12.27 -17.65
CA LEU A 108 -4.03 13.08 -16.73
C LEU A 108 -2.74 13.61 -17.38
N GLY A 109 -2.50 13.30 -18.66
CA GLY A 109 -1.36 13.81 -19.43
C GLY A 109 -0.08 12.99 -19.26
N ALA A 110 -0.13 11.80 -18.68
CA ALA A 110 1.02 10.91 -18.60
C ALA A 110 1.32 10.27 -19.96
N THR A 111 2.59 10.20 -20.33
CA THR A 111 3.05 9.33 -21.40
C THR A 111 3.01 7.89 -20.90
N VAL A 112 2.29 7.03 -21.61
CA VAL A 112 2.18 5.60 -21.27
C VAL A 112 3.17 4.81 -22.11
N GLU A 113 4.14 4.19 -21.46
CA GLU A 113 5.14 3.31 -22.07
C GLU A 113 4.75 1.86 -21.82
N LEU A 114 4.32 1.14 -22.85
CA LEU A 114 3.82 -0.24 -22.76
C LEU A 114 4.94 -1.25 -23.05
N VAL A 115 5.30 -2.05 -22.04
CA VAL A 115 6.22 -3.18 -22.18
C VAL A 115 5.41 -4.43 -22.50
N THR A 116 5.48 -4.91 -23.74
CA THR A 116 4.65 -6.01 -24.25
C THR A 116 5.29 -7.39 -24.10
N GLU A 117 6.61 -7.46 -23.94
CA GLU A 117 7.34 -8.71 -23.85
C GLU A 117 7.70 -9.05 -22.40
N PRO A 118 7.23 -10.19 -21.86
CA PRO A 118 7.64 -10.67 -20.55
C PRO A 118 9.07 -11.24 -20.63
N ASP A 119 9.67 -11.49 -19.45
CA ASP A 119 10.90 -12.27 -19.35
C ASP A 119 10.65 -13.77 -19.64
N GLY A 120 11.72 -14.57 -19.62
CA GLY A 120 11.67 -16.01 -19.88
C GLY A 120 10.78 -16.82 -18.91
N HIS A 121 10.26 -16.19 -17.85
CA HIS A 121 9.34 -16.77 -16.88
C HIS A 121 7.93 -16.17 -16.96
N GLY A 122 7.63 -15.37 -17.97
CA GLY A 122 6.32 -14.73 -18.15
C GLY A 122 6.08 -13.54 -17.21
N CYS A 123 7.14 -12.98 -16.58
CA CYS A 123 7.05 -11.86 -15.66
C CYS A 123 7.42 -10.54 -16.36
N PHE A 124 6.57 -9.53 -16.17
CA PHE A 124 6.80 -8.19 -16.75
C PHE A 124 7.61 -7.27 -15.86
N LEU A 125 7.70 -7.52 -14.55
CA LEU A 125 8.31 -6.58 -13.59
C LEU A 125 9.76 -6.25 -13.96
N GLY A 126 10.59 -7.27 -14.20
CA GLY A 126 11.99 -7.07 -14.59
C GLY A 126 12.14 -6.30 -15.90
N CYS A 127 11.25 -6.58 -16.88
CA CYS A 127 11.25 -5.89 -18.17
C CYS A 127 10.86 -4.41 -18.01
N ARG A 128 9.83 -4.11 -17.21
CA ARG A 128 9.45 -2.72 -16.89
C ARG A 128 10.57 -1.95 -16.19
N LEU A 129 11.24 -2.57 -15.21
CA LEU A 129 12.37 -1.92 -14.53
C LEU A 129 13.56 -1.66 -15.46
N ARG A 130 13.87 -2.58 -16.38
CA ARG A 130 14.88 -2.32 -17.42
C ARG A 130 14.48 -1.16 -18.34
N ARG A 131 13.19 -1.06 -18.70
CA ARG A 131 12.71 0.06 -19.53
C ARG A 131 12.78 1.39 -18.77
N VAL A 132 12.42 1.42 -17.49
CA VAL A 132 12.63 2.61 -16.62
C VAL A 132 14.10 3.02 -16.62
N ALA A 133 15.01 2.08 -16.41
CA ALA A 133 16.46 2.39 -16.41
C ALA A 133 16.97 2.89 -17.78
N ALA A 134 16.38 2.42 -18.89
CA ALA A 134 16.69 2.91 -20.23
C ALA A 134 16.16 4.35 -20.40
N LEU A 135 14.92 4.62 -20.04
CA LEU A 135 14.32 5.96 -20.13
C LEU A 135 15.08 6.99 -19.28
N CYS A 136 15.57 6.59 -18.10
CA CYS A 136 16.41 7.49 -17.27
C CYS A 136 17.73 7.87 -17.94
N ARG A 137 18.21 7.11 -18.92
CA ARG A 137 19.42 7.47 -19.71
C ARG A 137 19.09 8.23 -21.00
N GLU A 138 17.91 7.93 -21.58
CA GLU A 138 17.47 8.45 -22.87
C GLU A 138 16.83 9.84 -22.77
N VAL A 139 16.10 10.09 -21.66
CA VAL A 139 15.32 11.32 -21.48
C VAL A 139 16.09 12.31 -20.64
N PRO A 140 16.38 13.52 -21.17
CA PRO A 140 17.03 14.59 -20.39
C PRO A 140 16.19 14.98 -19.16
N GLY A 141 16.83 15.16 -18.02
CA GLY A 141 16.14 15.53 -16.77
C GLY A 141 15.28 14.43 -16.16
N ALA A 142 15.41 13.17 -16.63
CA ALA A 142 14.66 12.06 -16.12
C ALA A 142 15.00 11.74 -14.66
N LEU A 143 13.94 11.55 -13.85
CA LEU A 143 14.03 11.12 -12.46
C LEU A 143 13.12 9.91 -12.22
N TRP A 144 13.70 8.76 -11.88
CA TRP A 144 12.93 7.63 -11.41
C TRP A 144 12.48 7.82 -9.96
N ILE A 145 11.18 7.81 -9.72
CA ILE A 145 10.60 8.03 -8.39
C ILE A 145 10.86 6.84 -7.45
N ASN A 146 10.81 5.61 -7.97
CA ASN A 146 11.10 4.36 -7.27
C ASN A 146 10.37 4.22 -5.92
N GLN A 147 9.05 4.03 -5.97
CA GLN A 147 8.20 3.90 -4.77
C GLN A 147 8.65 2.81 -3.77
N TYR A 148 9.46 1.84 -4.21
CA TYR A 148 9.96 0.73 -3.37
C TYR A 148 11.20 1.09 -2.53
N ALA A 149 11.97 2.11 -2.95
CA ALA A 149 13.19 2.56 -2.29
C ALA A 149 13.12 3.99 -1.77
N ASN A 150 12.18 4.80 -2.25
CA ASN A 150 12.07 6.20 -1.90
C ASN A 150 11.56 6.38 -0.47
N GLU A 151 12.41 6.89 0.41
CA GLU A 151 12.06 7.11 1.82
C GLU A 151 10.88 8.08 2.02
N ARG A 152 10.67 9.02 1.10
CA ARG A 152 9.51 9.92 1.15
C ARG A 152 8.18 9.17 1.06
N ASN A 153 8.18 7.92 0.57
CA ASN A 153 6.99 7.08 0.60
C ASN A 153 6.53 6.79 2.04
N TRP A 154 7.42 6.33 2.94
CA TRP A 154 7.05 6.11 4.33
C TRP A 154 6.89 7.42 5.10
N GLN A 155 7.68 8.45 4.78
CA GLN A 155 7.60 9.77 5.43
C GLN A 155 6.24 10.43 5.21
N ALA A 156 5.62 10.25 4.05
CA ALA A 156 4.26 10.74 3.78
C ALA A 156 3.23 10.20 4.78
N HIS A 157 3.37 8.93 5.15
CA HIS A 157 2.49 8.29 6.14
C HIS A 157 2.87 8.63 7.57
N TYR A 158 4.16 8.81 7.86
CA TYR A 158 4.66 9.23 9.17
C TYR A 158 4.16 10.63 9.54
N HIS A 159 4.31 11.60 8.63
CA HIS A 159 3.94 13.00 8.88
C HIS A 159 2.44 13.25 8.66
N GLY A 160 1.85 12.64 7.63
CA GLY A 160 0.46 12.83 7.23
C GLY A 160 -0.49 11.87 7.95
N THR A 161 -0.59 10.63 7.45
CA THR A 161 -1.61 9.65 7.90
C THR A 161 -1.56 9.39 9.40
N ALA A 162 -0.37 9.16 9.97
CA ALA A 162 -0.22 8.89 11.40
C ALA A 162 -0.53 10.13 12.25
N GLY A 163 -0.15 11.32 11.76
CA GLY A 163 -0.48 12.58 12.44
C GLY A 163 -1.99 12.81 12.54
N GLU A 164 -2.72 12.53 11.46
CA GLU A 164 -4.19 12.59 11.43
C GLU A 164 -4.82 11.55 12.38
N ILE A 165 -4.32 10.31 12.35
CA ILE A 165 -4.80 9.25 13.24
C ILE A 165 -4.65 9.67 14.70
N LEU A 166 -3.47 10.18 15.09
CA LEU A 166 -3.22 10.63 16.47
C LEU A 166 -4.11 11.79 16.89
N ALA A 167 -4.49 12.67 15.95
CA ALA A 167 -5.39 13.79 16.23
C ALA A 167 -6.86 13.36 16.37
N ASP A 168 -7.26 12.28 15.70
CA ASP A 168 -8.65 11.83 15.62
C ASP A 168 -8.98 10.70 16.62
N LEU A 169 -7.96 10.04 17.21
CA LEU A 169 -8.18 8.98 18.21
C LEU A 169 -8.64 9.55 19.54
N ASP A 170 -9.67 8.95 20.10
CA ASP A 170 -10.23 9.26 21.41
C ASP A 170 -9.64 8.44 22.56
N ARG A 171 -8.94 7.35 22.24
CA ARG A 171 -8.28 6.45 23.22
C ARG A 171 -7.02 5.80 22.62
N PRO A 172 -6.14 5.18 23.45
CA PRO A 172 -4.94 4.51 23.00
C PRO A 172 -5.23 3.40 21.98
N LEU A 173 -4.28 3.18 21.08
CA LEU A 173 -4.30 2.14 20.06
C LEU A 173 -3.47 0.95 20.54
N ASP A 174 -4.06 -0.27 20.47
CA ASP A 174 -3.41 -1.50 20.93
C ASP A 174 -2.84 -2.31 19.76
N CYS A 175 -3.51 -2.28 18.59
CA CYS A 175 -3.10 -3.07 17.43
C CYS A 175 -3.29 -2.28 16.13
N LEU A 176 -2.29 -2.39 15.24
CA LEU A 176 -2.29 -1.82 13.90
C LEU A 176 -2.19 -2.93 12.87
N VAL A 177 -3.20 -3.08 12.00
CA VAL A 177 -3.26 -4.10 10.94
C VAL A 177 -3.25 -3.42 9.58
N VAL A 178 -2.19 -3.60 8.78
CA VAL A 178 -1.99 -2.84 7.53
C VAL A 178 -1.67 -3.76 6.35
N PRO A 179 -2.33 -3.58 5.19
CA PRO A 179 -1.98 -4.33 3.99
C PRO A 179 -0.67 -3.81 3.40
N VAL A 180 0.18 -4.71 2.95
CA VAL A 180 1.52 -4.36 2.48
C VAL A 180 1.75 -4.63 0.99
N SER A 181 2.58 -3.78 0.38
CA SER A 181 3.18 -3.97 -0.94
C SER A 181 4.55 -3.29 -0.94
N THR A 182 4.66 -1.96 -1.09
CA THR A 182 5.94 -1.21 -0.99
C THR A 182 6.43 -1.05 0.44
N THR A 183 5.62 -1.40 1.43
CA THR A 183 5.84 -1.25 2.88
C THR A 183 5.86 0.20 3.42
N GLY A 184 5.85 1.20 2.56
CA GLY A 184 5.91 2.61 3.02
C GLY A 184 4.81 2.97 4.04
N THR A 185 3.60 2.47 3.87
CA THR A 185 2.48 2.78 4.77
C THR A 185 2.70 2.20 6.17
N ILE A 186 2.98 0.90 6.26
CA ILE A 186 3.15 0.24 7.56
C ILE A 186 4.36 0.80 8.31
N LEU A 187 5.48 1.06 7.62
CA LEU A 187 6.68 1.66 8.22
C LEU A 187 6.39 3.07 8.74
N GLY A 188 5.74 3.92 7.93
CA GLY A 188 5.40 5.28 8.34
C GLY A 188 4.46 5.31 9.55
N LEU A 189 3.43 4.47 9.54
CA LEU A 189 2.47 4.36 10.63
C LEU A 189 3.12 3.78 11.90
N ALA A 190 3.81 2.64 11.80
CA ALA A 190 4.43 1.98 12.95
C ALA A 190 5.43 2.91 13.64
N ARG A 191 6.35 3.52 12.90
CA ARG A 191 7.36 4.46 13.42
C ARG A 191 6.73 5.62 14.19
N ARG A 192 5.67 6.20 13.68
CA ARG A 192 5.05 7.38 14.30
C ARG A 192 4.13 7.02 15.46
N LEU A 193 3.31 5.98 15.29
CA LEU A 193 2.33 5.59 16.29
C LEU A 193 2.99 5.00 17.54
N ARG A 194 4.10 4.25 17.39
CA ARG A 194 4.88 3.73 18.54
C ARG A 194 5.52 4.81 19.40
N VAL A 195 5.73 6.01 18.89
CA VAL A 195 6.15 7.13 19.74
C VAL A 195 5.08 7.46 20.79
N SER A 196 3.80 7.30 20.45
CA SER A 196 2.67 7.58 21.34
C SER A 196 2.14 6.33 22.05
N PHE A 197 2.30 5.16 21.41
CA PHE A 197 1.83 3.85 21.88
C PHE A 197 2.99 2.84 21.78
N PRO A 198 3.93 2.83 22.77
CA PRO A 198 5.15 2.01 22.69
C PRO A 198 4.87 0.50 22.57
N ASP A 199 3.78 0.01 23.15
CA ASP A 199 3.37 -1.39 23.15
C ASP A 199 2.47 -1.75 21.97
N LEU A 200 2.36 -0.88 20.96
CA LEU A 200 1.53 -1.11 19.78
C LEU A 200 1.94 -2.39 19.04
N HIS A 201 1.01 -3.35 18.95
CA HIS A 201 1.19 -4.57 18.16
C HIS A 201 0.95 -4.28 16.67
N VAL A 202 1.95 -4.48 15.83
CA VAL A 202 1.92 -4.15 14.40
C VAL A 202 1.87 -5.40 13.54
N VAL A 203 0.79 -5.55 12.79
CA VAL A 203 0.51 -6.69 11.93
C VAL A 203 0.57 -6.28 10.47
N ALA A 204 1.43 -6.91 9.69
CA ALA A 204 1.47 -6.80 8.24
C ALA A 204 0.54 -7.84 7.61
N VAL A 205 -0.34 -7.40 6.72
CA VAL A 205 -1.17 -8.31 5.91
C VAL A 205 -0.59 -8.41 4.52
N ASP A 206 -0.07 -9.59 4.18
CA ASP A 206 0.57 -9.87 2.89
C ASP A 206 -0.26 -10.84 2.04
N ALA A 207 -0.04 -10.87 0.75
CA ALA A 207 -0.69 -11.81 -0.15
C ALA A 207 0.00 -13.17 -0.13
N ALA A 208 -0.76 -14.26 -0.20
CA ALA A 208 -0.23 -15.56 -0.56
C ALA A 208 0.53 -15.45 -1.91
N GLY A 209 1.75 -15.99 -1.98
CA GLY A 209 2.63 -15.85 -3.15
C GLY A 209 3.43 -14.55 -3.21
N SER A 210 3.37 -13.71 -2.18
CA SER A 210 4.27 -12.57 -2.00
C SER A 210 5.62 -12.99 -1.43
N VAL A 211 6.68 -12.28 -1.83
CA VAL A 211 8.05 -12.54 -1.35
C VAL A 211 8.57 -11.47 -0.37
N ILE A 212 7.72 -10.55 0.07
CA ILE A 212 8.13 -9.43 0.95
C ILE A 212 8.82 -9.93 2.21
N PHE A 213 8.23 -10.94 2.86
CA PHE A 213 8.71 -11.51 4.12
C PHE A 213 9.34 -12.90 3.95
N GLY A 214 9.87 -13.22 2.75
CA GLY A 214 10.56 -14.49 2.50
C GLY A 214 9.65 -15.66 2.12
N GLY A 215 8.38 -15.40 1.79
CA GLY A 215 7.47 -16.42 1.26
C GLY A 215 7.88 -16.95 -0.11
N LEU A 216 7.33 -18.11 -0.50
CA LEU A 216 7.54 -18.66 -1.84
C LEU A 216 6.79 -17.80 -2.88
N PRO A 217 7.44 -17.48 -4.03
CA PRO A 217 6.80 -16.70 -5.08
C PRO A 217 5.63 -17.49 -5.70
N GLY A 218 4.50 -16.83 -5.86
CA GLY A 218 3.30 -17.41 -6.44
C GLY A 218 2.45 -16.39 -7.19
N PRO A 219 1.41 -16.86 -7.90
CA PRO A 219 0.45 -15.99 -8.57
C PRO A 219 -0.31 -15.15 -7.53
N ARG A 220 -0.59 -13.91 -7.87
CA ARG A 220 -1.38 -12.95 -7.08
C ARG A 220 -2.29 -12.20 -8.04
N HIS A 221 -3.58 -12.23 -7.76
CA HIS A 221 -4.61 -11.68 -8.64
C HIS A 221 -5.23 -10.41 -8.07
N VAL A 222 -5.14 -10.20 -6.74
CA VAL A 222 -5.61 -8.98 -6.09
C VAL A 222 -4.58 -7.87 -6.25
N PRO A 223 -4.89 -6.77 -6.97
CA PRO A 223 -3.97 -5.66 -7.16
C PRO A 223 -3.66 -4.92 -5.86
N GLY A 224 -2.43 -4.39 -5.76
CA GLY A 224 -2.03 -3.51 -4.65
C GLY A 224 -1.68 -4.23 -3.34
N LEU A 225 -1.74 -5.56 -3.29
CA LEU A 225 -1.37 -6.40 -2.15
C LEU A 225 -0.17 -7.29 -2.51
N GLY A 226 0.79 -7.37 -1.61
CA GLY A 226 2.01 -8.16 -1.80
C GLY A 226 2.95 -7.61 -2.87
N ALA A 227 4.10 -8.25 -3.03
CA ALA A 227 5.08 -7.91 -4.06
C ALA A 227 5.84 -9.14 -4.57
N GLY A 228 6.30 -9.07 -5.83
CA GLY A 228 7.17 -10.08 -6.46
C GLY A 228 8.65 -9.83 -6.20
N ARG A 229 8.99 -8.84 -5.38
CA ARG A 229 10.34 -8.55 -4.88
C ARG A 229 10.25 -7.98 -3.47
N ARG A 230 11.30 -8.15 -2.69
CA ARG A 230 11.40 -7.48 -1.39
C ARG A 230 11.61 -5.98 -1.62
N PRO A 231 10.82 -5.10 -0.97
CA PRO A 231 11.03 -3.66 -1.04
C PRO A 231 12.35 -3.27 -0.39
N GLU A 232 13.08 -2.34 -1.00
CA GLU A 232 14.33 -1.81 -0.44
C GLU A 232 14.08 -1.05 0.88
N LEU A 233 12.89 -0.50 1.07
CA LEU A 233 12.48 0.12 2.33
C LEU A 233 12.50 -0.84 3.53
N LEU A 234 12.38 -2.16 3.30
CA LEU A 234 12.54 -3.22 4.30
C LEU A 234 13.96 -3.80 4.33
N ALA A 235 14.83 -3.42 3.41
CA ALA A 235 16.21 -3.92 3.43
C ALA A 235 16.89 -3.42 4.72
N PRO A 236 17.80 -4.22 5.32
CA PRO A 236 18.74 -3.70 6.29
C PRO A 236 19.56 -2.62 5.56
N GLY A 237 19.11 -1.39 5.65
CA GLY A 237 19.80 -0.25 5.07
C GLY A 237 21.03 0.05 5.88
N GLU A 238 21.96 0.80 5.29
CA GLU A 238 23.19 1.31 5.89
C GLU A 238 22.94 2.30 7.07
N MET A 239 21.76 2.30 7.66
CA MET A 239 21.47 3.04 8.88
C MET A 239 21.76 2.16 10.07
N GLY A 240 22.88 2.50 10.69
CA GLY A 240 23.53 1.94 11.87
C GLY A 240 22.86 0.79 12.59
N GLN A 241 23.59 -0.29 12.79
CA GLN A 241 23.39 -1.47 13.67
C GLN A 241 22.08 -1.56 14.48
N GLY A 242 20.94 -1.25 13.89
CA GLY A 242 19.62 -1.56 14.36
C GLY A 242 18.89 -2.24 13.22
N GLN A 243 18.47 -3.46 13.44
CA GLN A 243 17.71 -4.27 12.50
C GLN A 243 16.42 -3.55 12.09
N MET A 244 16.52 -2.60 11.14
CA MET A 244 15.37 -1.86 10.63
C MET A 244 14.51 -2.77 9.78
N GLY A 245 13.26 -2.91 10.15
CA GLY A 245 12.25 -3.74 9.50
C GLY A 245 11.80 -4.95 10.32
N GLN A 246 12.66 -5.59 11.11
CA GLN A 246 12.26 -6.68 12.02
C GLN A 246 11.72 -6.18 13.37
N GLY A 247 12.07 -4.95 13.81
CA GLY A 247 11.56 -4.37 15.04
C GLY A 247 10.32 -3.47 14.86
N GLU A 248 9.86 -3.27 13.64
CA GLU A 248 8.71 -2.40 13.35
C GLU A 248 7.43 -3.18 13.06
N ILE A 249 7.53 -4.48 12.74
CA ILE A 249 6.42 -5.39 12.44
C ILE A 249 6.56 -6.60 13.36
N ASP A 250 5.51 -6.87 14.14
CA ASP A 250 5.50 -7.95 15.14
C ASP A 250 4.96 -9.26 14.55
N GLU A 251 4.03 -9.14 13.58
CA GLU A 251 3.34 -10.31 13.02
C GLU A 251 3.08 -10.12 11.52
N VAL A 252 3.09 -11.22 10.77
CA VAL A 252 2.74 -11.25 9.34
C VAL A 252 1.61 -12.23 9.12
N VAL A 253 0.49 -11.76 8.58
CA VAL A 253 -0.67 -12.59 8.21
C VAL A 253 -0.74 -12.69 6.70
N SER A 254 -0.60 -13.90 6.17
CA SER A 254 -0.79 -14.17 4.75
C SER A 254 -2.28 -14.41 4.44
N VAL A 255 -2.78 -13.77 3.38
CA VAL A 255 -4.19 -13.86 2.95
C VAL A 255 -4.23 -14.28 1.49
N SER A 256 -5.09 -15.23 1.16
CA SER A 256 -5.35 -15.65 -0.21
C SER A 256 -6.22 -14.64 -0.97
N ASP A 257 -6.19 -14.72 -2.31
CA ASP A 257 -7.04 -13.86 -3.15
C ASP A 257 -8.54 -14.08 -2.84
N ARG A 258 -8.98 -15.32 -2.56
CA ARG A 258 -10.37 -15.63 -2.23
C ARG A 258 -10.81 -15.05 -0.88
N GLU A 259 -9.95 -15.09 0.14
CA GLU A 259 -10.21 -14.44 1.43
C GLU A 259 -10.30 -12.91 1.28
N ALA A 260 -9.42 -12.32 0.48
CA ALA A 260 -9.47 -10.89 0.19
C ALA A 260 -10.78 -10.50 -0.52
N VAL A 261 -11.23 -11.29 -1.50
CA VAL A 261 -12.54 -11.10 -2.16
C VAL A 261 -13.69 -11.20 -1.18
N ALA A 262 -13.70 -12.24 -0.34
CA ALA A 262 -14.74 -12.44 0.66
C ALA A 262 -14.80 -11.25 1.65
N GLY A 263 -13.64 -10.75 2.08
CA GLY A 263 -13.54 -9.56 2.93
C GLY A 263 -14.07 -8.30 2.28
N CYS A 264 -13.79 -8.05 0.98
CA CYS A 264 -14.35 -6.92 0.23
C CYS A 264 -15.88 -6.96 0.16
N ARG A 265 -16.42 -8.12 -0.20
CA ARG A 265 -17.85 -8.32 -0.34
C ARG A 265 -18.59 -8.22 1.00
N SER A 266 -17.98 -8.78 2.06
CA SER A 266 -18.49 -8.62 3.43
C SER A 266 -18.53 -7.16 3.86
N LEU A 267 -17.43 -6.40 3.65
CA LEU A 267 -17.35 -4.98 3.98
C LEU A 267 -18.41 -4.15 3.25
N ALA A 268 -18.64 -4.42 1.97
CA ALA A 268 -19.69 -3.78 1.19
C ALA A 268 -21.09 -4.11 1.73
N ALA A 269 -21.33 -5.38 2.10
CA ALA A 269 -22.63 -5.84 2.61
C ALA A 269 -22.94 -5.32 4.03
N THR A 270 -21.94 -5.23 4.90
CA THR A 270 -22.14 -4.86 6.32
C THR A 270 -22.03 -3.36 6.57
N GLU A 271 -21.03 -2.70 5.98
CA GLU A 271 -20.72 -1.29 6.24
C GLU A 271 -21.09 -0.36 5.08
N GLY A 272 -21.50 -0.91 3.92
CA GLY A 272 -21.74 -0.11 2.73
C GLY A 272 -20.47 0.49 2.10
N ILE A 273 -19.30 -0.05 2.44
CA ILE A 273 -18.00 0.44 1.96
C ILE A 273 -17.54 -0.43 0.78
N LEU A 274 -17.60 0.13 -0.43
CA LEU A 274 -17.08 -0.50 -1.64
C LEU A 274 -15.58 -0.18 -1.75
N ALA A 275 -14.74 -1.15 -1.37
CA ALA A 275 -13.29 -0.99 -1.28
C ALA A 275 -12.54 -1.98 -2.18
N GLY A 276 -11.25 -1.71 -2.47
CA GLY A 276 -10.40 -2.61 -3.24
C GLY A 276 -9.94 -3.84 -2.46
N GLY A 277 -9.35 -4.81 -3.16
CA GLY A 277 -9.00 -6.13 -2.63
C GLY A 277 -8.06 -6.10 -1.44
N SER A 278 -7.14 -5.16 -1.36
CA SER A 278 -6.27 -4.98 -0.18
C SER A 278 -7.05 -4.60 1.09
N SER A 279 -8.19 -3.92 0.96
CA SER A 279 -9.11 -3.66 2.08
C SER A 279 -9.79 -4.96 2.53
N GLY A 280 -10.21 -5.81 1.58
CA GLY A 280 -10.77 -7.12 1.91
C GLY A 280 -9.76 -8.03 2.62
N ALA A 281 -8.49 -7.96 2.22
CA ALA A 281 -7.43 -8.73 2.86
C ALA A 281 -7.26 -8.36 4.35
N VAL A 282 -7.28 -7.07 4.71
CA VAL A 282 -7.18 -6.69 6.12
C VAL A 282 -8.43 -7.06 6.90
N VAL A 283 -9.62 -7.02 6.28
CA VAL A 283 -10.86 -7.52 6.92
C VAL A 283 -10.76 -9.02 7.21
N ALA A 284 -10.27 -9.82 6.26
CA ALA A 284 -10.05 -11.26 6.45
C ALA A 284 -9.00 -11.54 7.53
N ALA A 285 -7.88 -10.81 7.53
CA ALA A 285 -6.84 -10.95 8.54
C ALA A 285 -7.34 -10.61 9.94
N ILE A 286 -8.06 -9.48 10.10
CA ILE A 286 -8.66 -9.08 11.39
C ILE A 286 -9.67 -10.13 11.86
N ALA A 287 -10.51 -10.68 10.98
CA ALA A 287 -11.47 -11.72 11.34
C ALA A 287 -10.77 -12.98 11.88
N ARG A 288 -9.61 -13.34 11.33
CA ARG A 288 -8.78 -14.47 11.77
C ARG A 288 -8.10 -14.19 13.12
N LEU A 289 -7.56 -12.96 13.31
CA LEU A 289 -6.84 -12.58 14.53
C LEU A 289 -7.77 -12.35 15.73
N ARG A 290 -8.97 -11.82 15.46
CA ARG A 290 -9.92 -11.32 16.47
C ARG A 290 -10.22 -12.28 17.63
N PRO A 291 -10.36 -13.60 17.44
CA PRO A 291 -10.60 -14.53 18.55
C PRO A 291 -9.48 -14.57 19.60
N GLY A 292 -8.24 -14.24 19.20
CA GLY A 292 -7.07 -14.18 20.08
C GLY A 292 -6.81 -12.80 20.70
N LEU A 293 -7.49 -11.74 20.23
CA LEU A 293 -7.28 -10.39 20.71
C LEU A 293 -8.18 -10.07 21.92
N PRO A 294 -7.68 -9.34 22.94
CA PRO A 294 -8.48 -8.91 24.08
C PRO A 294 -9.68 -8.05 23.67
N ALA A 295 -10.83 -8.28 24.29
CA ALA A 295 -12.07 -7.56 23.95
C ALA A 295 -12.00 -6.04 24.18
N GLY A 296 -11.13 -5.58 25.09
CA GLY A 296 -10.91 -4.16 25.36
C GLY A 296 -10.02 -3.43 24.36
N TRP A 297 -9.36 -4.16 23.45
CA TRP A 297 -8.42 -3.57 22.50
C TRP A 297 -9.10 -2.71 21.44
N GLN A 298 -8.35 -1.69 21.00
CA GLN A 298 -8.64 -0.89 19.82
C GLN A 298 -7.71 -1.29 18.68
N VAL A 299 -8.29 -1.80 17.59
CA VAL A 299 -7.58 -2.23 16.39
C VAL A 299 -7.78 -1.20 15.30
N LEU A 300 -6.71 -0.67 14.74
CA LEU A 300 -6.74 0.23 13.58
C LEU A 300 -6.34 -0.50 12.33
N THR A 301 -7.08 -0.25 11.25
CA THR A 301 -6.67 -0.65 9.89
C THR A 301 -6.76 0.52 8.92
N VAL A 302 -6.29 0.29 7.70
CA VAL A 302 -6.38 1.22 6.58
C VAL A 302 -7.15 0.57 5.46
N LEU A 303 -8.12 1.29 4.87
CA LEU A 303 -8.79 0.89 3.63
C LEU A 303 -8.19 1.70 2.48
N PRO A 304 -7.26 1.07 1.69
CA PRO A 304 -6.35 1.81 0.83
C PRO A 304 -6.97 2.48 -0.38
N ASP A 305 -7.98 1.88 -1.01
CA ASP A 305 -8.53 2.35 -2.27
C ASP A 305 -9.99 1.95 -2.49
N ARG A 306 -10.61 2.60 -3.50
CA ARG A 306 -11.99 2.36 -3.90
C ARG A 306 -12.16 1.05 -4.64
N GLY A 307 -13.33 0.43 -4.46
CA GLY A 307 -13.72 -0.79 -5.15
C GLY A 307 -14.26 -0.59 -6.57
N ASP A 308 -14.63 0.63 -6.95
CA ASP A 308 -15.19 0.96 -8.28
C ASP A 308 -14.26 0.63 -9.46
N ARG A 309 -12.94 0.53 -9.20
CA ARG A 309 -11.94 0.09 -10.19
C ARG A 309 -11.85 -1.42 -10.37
N TYR A 310 -12.56 -2.20 -9.57
CA TYR A 310 -12.45 -3.65 -9.47
C TYR A 310 -13.78 -4.36 -9.58
N LEU A 311 -14.79 -3.70 -10.20
CA LEU A 311 -16.15 -4.25 -10.37
C LEU A 311 -16.16 -5.50 -11.26
N ASP A 312 -15.26 -5.54 -12.25
CA ASP A 312 -15.01 -6.66 -13.15
C ASP A 312 -13.97 -7.68 -12.62
N GLN A 313 -13.64 -7.60 -11.32
CA GLN A 313 -12.68 -8.45 -10.63
C GLN A 313 -13.27 -8.94 -9.29
N VAL A 314 -12.92 -8.32 -8.15
CA VAL A 314 -13.33 -8.79 -6.81
C VAL A 314 -14.84 -8.81 -6.59
N TYR A 315 -15.59 -8.06 -7.39
CA TYR A 315 -17.07 -8.01 -7.36
C TYR A 315 -17.74 -8.78 -8.48
N ASP A 316 -16.97 -9.42 -9.39
CA ASP A 316 -17.45 -10.25 -10.49
C ASP A 316 -17.33 -11.73 -10.16
N ASP A 317 -18.47 -12.48 -10.22
CA ASP A 317 -18.50 -13.89 -9.84
C ASP A 317 -17.74 -14.79 -10.82
N GLU A 318 -17.73 -14.44 -12.13
CA GLU A 318 -17.01 -15.21 -13.13
C GLU A 318 -15.50 -15.06 -12.96
N TRP A 319 -15.03 -13.85 -12.61
CA TRP A 319 -13.63 -13.63 -12.30
C TRP A 319 -13.21 -14.38 -11.03
N VAL A 320 -14.04 -14.34 -9.96
CA VAL A 320 -13.78 -15.06 -8.70
C VAL A 320 -13.76 -16.57 -8.90
N ALA A 321 -14.63 -17.12 -9.75
CA ALA A 321 -14.65 -18.55 -10.04
C ALA A 321 -13.33 -19.05 -10.69
N ARG A 322 -12.60 -18.17 -11.39
CA ARG A 322 -11.30 -18.49 -12.01
C ARG A 322 -10.10 -18.40 -11.06
N LEU A 323 -10.30 -17.87 -9.84
CA LEU A 323 -9.21 -17.78 -8.87
C LEU A 323 -8.81 -19.18 -8.39
N PRO A 324 -7.49 -19.46 -8.29
CA PRO A 324 -7.02 -20.72 -7.73
C PRO A 324 -7.43 -20.87 -6.28
N GLU A 325 -7.63 -22.11 -5.85
CA GLU A 325 -7.71 -22.45 -4.44
C GLU A 325 -6.28 -22.51 -3.91
N VAL A 326 -5.85 -21.46 -3.21
CA VAL A 326 -4.55 -21.40 -2.55
C VAL A 326 -4.82 -21.27 -1.05
N GLU A 327 -4.40 -22.26 -0.29
CA GLU A 327 -4.39 -22.13 1.17
C GLU A 327 -3.32 -21.12 1.58
N PRO A 328 -3.63 -20.19 2.50
CA PRO A 328 -2.64 -19.26 3.01
C PRO A 328 -1.57 -20.04 3.77
N VAL A 329 -0.32 -19.86 3.40
CA VAL A 329 0.81 -20.41 4.14
C VAL A 329 1.02 -19.54 5.37
N GLU A 330 0.91 -20.13 6.57
CA GLU A 330 1.36 -19.45 7.79
C GLU A 330 2.87 -19.18 7.66
N VAL A 331 3.24 -17.92 7.52
CA VAL A 331 4.63 -17.49 7.64
C VAL A 331 4.92 -17.44 9.15
N ALA A 332 5.63 -18.43 9.65
CA ALA A 332 6.09 -18.40 11.04
C ALA A 332 6.88 -17.11 11.28
N PRO A 333 6.66 -16.41 12.41
CA PRO A 333 7.48 -15.26 12.74
C PRO A 333 8.95 -15.69 12.74
N PRO A 334 9.89 -14.85 12.27
CA PRO A 334 11.30 -15.17 12.31
C PRO A 334 11.68 -15.51 13.75
N ALA A 335 12.30 -16.70 13.93
CA ALA A 335 12.70 -17.19 15.23
C ALA A 335 13.55 -16.13 15.95
N VAL A 336 13.05 -15.60 17.04
CA VAL A 336 13.82 -14.74 17.95
C VAL A 336 14.80 -15.67 18.67
N GLU A 337 16.08 -15.70 18.23
CA GLU A 337 17.10 -16.32 19.04
C GLU A 337 17.15 -15.59 20.40
N PRO A 338 17.02 -16.31 21.53
CA PRO A 338 17.11 -15.67 22.84
C PRO A 338 18.52 -15.09 22.98
N ALA A 339 18.59 -13.80 23.30
CA ALA A 339 19.85 -13.15 23.61
C ALA A 339 20.61 -13.98 24.65
N ALA A 340 21.83 -14.43 24.30
CA ALA A 340 22.71 -15.15 25.20
C ALA A 340 22.93 -14.28 26.44
N VAL A 341 22.39 -14.70 27.57
CA VAL A 341 22.67 -14.11 28.87
C VAL A 341 24.15 -14.41 29.17
N ALA A 342 24.98 -13.41 28.93
CA ALA A 342 26.36 -13.45 29.39
C ALA A 342 26.37 -13.54 30.92
N ARG A 343 26.91 -14.63 31.46
CA ARG A 343 27.18 -14.79 32.87
C ARG A 343 28.47 -14.03 33.27
#